data_57fa33a6416d2e10459dd5c2b834ffee
#
_entry.id   57fa33a6416d2e10459dd5c2b834ffee
#
_cell.length_a   1.000
_cell.length_b   1.000
_cell.length_c   1.000
_cell.angle_alpha   90.00
_cell.angle_beta   90.00
_cell.angle_gamma   90.00
#
_symmetry.space_group_name_H-M   'P 1'
#
loop_
_entity.id
_entity.type
_entity.pdbx_description
1 polymer ?
#
loop_
_entity_poly.entity_id
_entity_poly.type
_entity_poly.pdbx_seq_one_letter_code
_entity_poly.pdbx_strand_id
1 'polypeptide(L)'
;MKNVFFPFLLSILLFLSCANPGSGPDGGPYDETPPRIVRMTPSFGAKGEKAKKITIEFDEIVKVENAQEKIIVSPPQIEMPEIKTSGRKISVNLLDTLKENTTYTIDFSDAIVDNNEGNPLGNFTYVFSTGAEIDTLEVAGHVLQAEDLEPVKGMIVGLHSDLADSAFVSKPFDRVARTDGAGHFSIKGVKPGKYFLYALSDMDGDYRYQRGEKLAFSRDTIRPYCFADTRNDTLWADTVRIDTVKQVNFTHYMPDNLLLLAFSEQNPTRVLLKTEREPEYMKVYFTSPSTHIP
;
A
#
# COMPACT_ATOMS: atom_id res chain seq x y z
N MET A 1 -17.26 -29.76 75.93
CA MET A 1 -16.91 -29.88 74.50
C MET A 1 -18.09 -29.52 73.54
N LYS A 2 -19.11 -28.76 73.92
CA LYS A 2 -20.29 -28.45 73.08
C LYS A 2 -20.27 -27.05 72.46
N ASN A 3 -19.40 -26.13 72.83
CA ASN A 3 -19.46 -24.73 72.45
C ASN A 3 -18.42 -24.30 71.35
N VAL A 4 -17.56 -25.19 70.91
CA VAL A 4 -16.52 -24.87 69.89
C VAL A 4 -17.02 -25.22 68.46
N PHE A 5 -17.99 -26.08 68.35
CA PHE A 5 -18.50 -26.55 67.06
C PHE A 5 -19.39 -25.47 66.33
N PHE A 6 -20.05 -24.64 67.11
CA PHE A 6 -20.95 -23.63 66.56
C PHE A 6 -20.20 -22.46 65.88
N PRO A 7 -19.14 -21.89 66.49
CA PRO A 7 -18.37 -20.85 65.77
C PRO A 7 -17.55 -21.38 64.59
N PHE A 8 -17.15 -22.66 64.60
CA PHE A 8 -16.46 -23.29 63.49
C PHE A 8 -17.40 -23.53 62.30
N LEU A 9 -18.66 -23.93 62.54
CA LEU A 9 -19.69 -24.06 61.48
C LEU A 9 -20.09 -22.72 60.90
N LEU A 10 -20.16 -21.64 61.72
CA LEU A 10 -20.43 -20.27 61.26
C LEU A 10 -19.30 -19.71 60.43
N SER A 11 -18.04 -20.05 60.70
CA SER A 11 -16.88 -19.66 59.94
C SER A 11 -16.84 -20.31 58.53
N ILE A 12 -17.28 -21.57 58.41
CA ILE A 12 -17.38 -22.28 57.10
C ILE A 12 -18.44 -21.67 56.19
N LEU A 13 -19.54 -21.15 56.75
CA LEU A 13 -20.58 -20.47 55.98
C LEU A 13 -20.14 -19.11 55.38
N LEU A 14 -19.14 -18.48 55.94
CA LEU A 14 -18.60 -17.23 55.42
C LEU A 14 -17.68 -17.41 54.17
N PHE A 15 -17.20 -18.62 53.91
CA PHE A 15 -16.39 -18.93 52.72
C PHE A 15 -17.21 -19.40 51.51
N LEU A 16 -18.51 -19.55 51.63
CA LEU A 16 -19.42 -19.90 50.53
C LEU A 16 -20.02 -18.69 49.78
N SER A 17 -19.52 -17.49 50.07
CA SER A 17 -19.83 -16.32 49.23
C SER A 17 -19.09 -16.46 47.92
N CYS A 18 -19.63 -17.21 46.99
CA CYS A 18 -19.31 -17.08 45.58
C CYS A 18 -19.66 -15.64 45.17
N ALA A 19 -18.63 -14.79 45.09
CA ALA A 19 -18.76 -13.59 44.29
C ALA A 19 -19.06 -14.03 42.86
N ASN A 20 -20.32 -13.94 42.48
CA ASN A 20 -20.70 -14.02 41.09
C ASN A 20 -19.96 -12.86 40.41
N PRO A 21 -18.97 -13.06 39.51
CA PRO A 21 -18.47 -11.97 38.71
C PRO A 21 -19.68 -11.51 37.90
N GLY A 22 -20.28 -10.40 38.32
CA GLY A 22 -21.29 -9.75 37.49
C GLY A 22 -20.72 -9.66 36.08
N SER A 23 -21.52 -9.98 35.08
CA SER A 23 -21.19 -9.63 33.71
C SER A 23 -20.66 -8.20 33.75
N GLY A 24 -19.43 -7.97 33.26
CA GLY A 24 -18.89 -6.64 33.12
C GLY A 24 -19.93 -5.77 32.40
N PRO A 25 -19.86 -4.46 32.53
CA PRO A 25 -20.79 -3.60 31.81
C PRO A 25 -20.80 -4.04 30.34
N ASP A 26 -22.00 -4.37 29.85
CA ASP A 26 -22.20 -4.61 28.45
C ASP A 26 -21.64 -3.37 27.73
N GLY A 27 -20.69 -3.55 26.82
CA GLY A 27 -20.13 -2.46 26.01
C GLY A 27 -21.29 -1.69 25.38
N GLY A 28 -21.08 -0.42 25.10
CA GLY A 28 -22.02 0.39 24.31
C GLY A 28 -22.33 -0.27 22.96
N PRO A 29 -23.27 0.28 22.19
CA PRO A 29 -23.52 -0.19 20.84
C PRO A 29 -22.21 -0.14 20.05
N TYR A 30 -22.00 -1.16 19.22
CA TYR A 30 -20.83 -1.28 18.35
C TYR A 30 -20.74 -0.02 17.44
N ASP A 31 -19.58 0.63 17.41
CA ASP A 31 -19.35 1.79 16.55
C ASP A 31 -18.91 1.31 15.17
N GLU A 32 -19.67 1.65 14.14
CA GLU A 32 -19.35 1.35 12.72
C GLU A 32 -18.84 2.61 11.99
N THR A 33 -18.63 3.71 12.72
CA THR A 33 -18.23 4.98 12.13
C THR A 33 -16.73 5.01 11.89
N PRO A 34 -16.25 5.28 10.65
CA PRO A 34 -14.83 5.46 10.41
C PRO A 34 -14.26 6.73 11.05
N PRO A 35 -12.98 6.75 11.43
CA PRO A 35 -12.31 7.94 11.95
C PRO A 35 -12.33 9.09 10.92
N ARG A 36 -12.42 10.33 11.40
CA ARG A 36 -12.44 11.51 10.54
C ARG A 36 -11.22 12.37 10.77
N ILE A 37 -10.66 12.90 9.68
CA ILE A 37 -9.54 13.83 9.72
C ILE A 37 -10.05 15.19 10.20
N VAL A 38 -9.49 15.69 11.30
CA VAL A 38 -9.80 17.02 11.88
C VAL A 38 -8.80 18.07 11.39
N ARG A 39 -7.52 17.71 11.30
CA ARG A 39 -6.45 18.64 10.95
C ARG A 39 -5.28 17.94 10.31
N MET A 40 -4.64 18.63 9.38
CA MET A 40 -3.36 18.23 8.79
C MET A 40 -2.34 19.36 8.87
N THR A 41 -1.09 19.03 9.17
CA THR A 41 0.00 20.00 9.24
C THR A 41 1.24 19.39 8.56
N PRO A 42 1.71 19.93 7.43
CA PRO A 42 1.11 21.01 6.65
C PRO A 42 -0.32 20.69 6.19
N SER A 43 -1.08 21.69 5.75
CA SER A 43 -2.44 21.47 5.24
C SER A 43 -2.42 20.62 3.98
N PHE A 44 -3.50 19.89 3.72
CA PHE A 44 -3.65 19.14 2.46
C PHE A 44 -3.50 20.10 1.26
N GLY A 45 -2.68 19.71 0.28
CA GLY A 45 -2.42 20.53 -0.88
C GLY A 45 -1.52 21.75 -0.61
N ALA A 46 -0.75 21.78 0.49
CA ALA A 46 0.21 22.85 0.77
C ALA A 46 1.26 22.97 -0.35
N LYS A 47 1.59 24.20 -0.70
CA LYS A 47 2.56 24.55 -1.76
C LYS A 47 3.75 25.28 -1.16
N GLY A 48 4.93 25.14 -1.79
CA GLY A 48 6.17 25.71 -1.30
C GLY A 48 6.63 25.14 0.04
N GLU A 49 6.15 23.96 0.39
CA GLU A 49 6.38 23.34 1.68
C GLU A 49 7.78 22.68 1.73
N LYS A 50 8.49 22.91 2.83
CA LYS A 50 9.82 22.34 3.06
C LYS A 50 9.88 21.42 4.29
N ALA A 51 8.78 21.34 5.04
CA ALA A 51 8.72 20.50 6.21
C ALA A 51 8.73 19.01 5.80
N LYS A 52 9.62 18.26 6.42
CA LYS A 52 9.72 16.81 6.25
C LYS A 52 8.72 16.05 7.14
N LYS A 53 8.16 16.72 8.14
CA LYS A 53 7.23 16.12 9.09
C LYS A 53 5.79 16.50 8.77
N ILE A 54 4.97 15.50 8.51
CA ILE A 54 3.55 15.62 8.28
C ILE A 54 2.84 15.06 9.53
N THR A 55 1.81 15.78 10.01
CA THR A 55 0.99 15.33 11.13
C THR A 55 -0.48 15.38 10.73
N ILE A 56 -1.18 14.28 10.93
CA ILE A 56 -2.63 14.15 10.67
C ILE A 56 -3.31 13.89 12.02
N GLU A 57 -4.30 14.68 12.35
CA GLU A 57 -5.08 14.62 13.59
C GLU A 57 -6.50 14.17 13.30
N PHE A 58 -7.01 13.25 14.10
CA PHE A 58 -8.32 12.63 13.97
C PHE A 58 -9.24 13.00 15.13
N ASP A 59 -10.54 12.79 14.95
CA ASP A 59 -11.57 12.99 15.97
C ASP A 59 -11.54 11.90 17.06
N GLU A 60 -10.92 10.76 16.78
CA GLU A 60 -10.78 9.63 17.69
C GLU A 60 -9.37 9.01 17.69
N ILE A 61 -9.14 8.01 18.54
CA ILE A 61 -7.88 7.28 18.62
C ILE A 61 -7.77 6.35 17.41
N VAL A 62 -6.66 6.45 16.68
CA VAL A 62 -6.39 5.67 15.47
C VAL A 62 -5.14 4.80 15.62
N LYS A 63 -5.05 3.77 14.81
CA LYS A 63 -3.84 2.97 14.60
C LYS A 63 -3.53 2.85 13.12
N VAL A 64 -2.28 2.54 12.80
CA VAL A 64 -1.84 2.25 11.44
C VAL A 64 -1.49 0.78 11.35
N GLU A 65 -2.16 0.07 10.46
CA GLU A 65 -1.96 -1.36 10.22
C GLU A 65 -1.06 -1.59 9.02
N ASN A 66 -0.06 -2.49 9.20
CA ASN A 66 0.85 -2.91 8.13
C ASN A 66 1.47 -1.74 7.35
N ALA A 67 1.97 -0.72 8.09
CA ALA A 67 2.49 0.53 7.50
C ALA A 67 3.50 0.29 6.37
N GLN A 68 4.41 -0.68 6.52
CA GLN A 68 5.45 -0.99 5.54
C GLN A 68 4.90 -1.56 4.23
N GLU A 69 3.79 -2.28 4.30
CA GLU A 69 3.16 -2.92 3.14
C GLU A 69 2.14 -2.01 2.44
N LYS A 70 1.45 -1.16 3.22
CA LYS A 70 0.32 -0.37 2.72
C LYS A 70 0.69 1.07 2.39
N ILE A 71 1.64 1.67 3.13
CA ILE A 71 1.97 3.09 2.95
C ILE A 71 3.13 3.24 1.96
N ILE A 72 2.93 4.09 0.97
CA ILE A 72 3.97 4.42 -0.01
C ILE A 72 4.08 5.93 -0.20
N VAL A 73 5.32 6.42 -0.28
CA VAL A 73 5.63 7.82 -0.58
C VAL A 73 6.10 7.95 -2.02
N SER A 74 5.59 8.92 -2.74
CA SER A 74 5.96 9.19 -4.13
C SER A 74 6.26 10.70 -4.33
N PRO A 75 7.44 11.07 -4.85
CA PRO A 75 8.57 10.22 -5.30
C PRO A 75 9.06 9.28 -4.20
N PRO A 76 9.63 8.11 -4.58
CA PRO A 76 10.09 7.14 -3.61
C PRO A 76 11.17 7.70 -2.70
N GLN A 77 11.19 7.22 -1.44
CA GLN A 77 12.20 7.54 -0.44
C GLN A 77 13.13 6.35 -0.28
N ILE A 78 14.43 6.57 -0.38
CA ILE A 78 15.43 5.50 -0.16
C ILE A 78 15.51 5.18 1.33
N GLU A 79 15.54 6.22 2.18
CA GLU A 79 15.40 6.03 3.62
C GLU A 79 13.92 5.91 3.98
N MET A 80 13.53 4.76 4.53
CA MET A 80 12.13 4.47 4.86
C MET A 80 11.55 5.54 5.82
N PRO A 81 10.41 6.16 5.49
CA PRO A 81 9.79 7.17 6.34
C PRO A 81 9.44 6.62 7.72
N GLU A 82 9.68 7.42 8.76
CA GLU A 82 9.22 7.09 10.11
C GLU A 82 7.74 7.41 10.27
N ILE A 83 6.92 6.40 10.52
CA ILE A 83 5.49 6.53 10.79
C ILE A 83 5.25 6.23 12.26
N LYS A 84 4.68 7.20 12.98
CA LYS A 84 4.39 7.09 14.41
C LYS A 84 2.94 7.45 14.68
N THR A 85 2.26 6.61 15.45
CA THR A 85 0.90 6.87 15.92
C THR A 85 0.95 7.21 17.41
N SER A 86 0.23 8.25 17.82
CA SER A 86 0.12 8.68 19.21
C SER A 86 -1.30 9.21 19.48
N GLY A 87 -2.14 8.36 20.06
CA GLY A 87 -3.54 8.69 20.34
C GLY A 87 -4.29 9.04 19.06
N ARG A 88 -4.73 10.28 18.94
CA ARG A 88 -5.49 10.80 17.79
C ARG A 88 -4.60 11.34 16.65
N LYS A 89 -3.29 11.07 16.66
CA LYS A 89 -2.36 11.65 15.70
C LYS A 89 -1.50 10.60 15.04
N ILE A 90 -1.34 10.74 13.72
CA ILE A 90 -0.35 10.05 12.92
C ILE A 90 0.69 11.07 12.47
N SER A 91 1.96 10.75 12.67
CA SER A 91 3.08 11.56 12.19
C SER A 91 3.91 10.76 11.20
N VAL A 92 4.15 11.35 10.03
CA VAL A 92 5.07 10.81 9.01
C VAL A 92 6.26 11.74 8.92
N ASN A 93 7.47 11.22 9.10
CA ASN A 93 8.71 11.96 8.98
C ASN A 93 9.50 11.42 7.78
N LEU A 94 9.66 12.24 6.74
CA LEU A 94 10.45 11.93 5.55
C LEU A 94 11.93 12.16 5.87
N LEU A 95 12.75 11.14 5.69
CA LEU A 95 14.17 11.21 6.07
C LEU A 95 15.03 11.78 4.94
N ASP A 96 14.71 11.43 3.69
CA ASP A 96 15.41 11.92 2.51
C ASP A 96 15.30 13.43 2.35
N THR A 97 16.23 13.99 1.60
CA THR A 97 16.16 15.39 1.17
C THR A 97 15.06 15.57 0.13
N LEU A 98 14.13 16.47 0.40
CA LEU A 98 13.03 16.74 -0.52
C LEU A 98 13.56 17.38 -1.81
N LYS A 99 13.11 16.85 -2.96
CA LYS A 99 13.40 17.41 -4.29
C LYS A 99 12.65 18.73 -4.45
N GLU A 100 13.30 19.73 -5.06
CA GLU A 100 12.67 21.01 -5.34
C GLU A 100 11.59 20.88 -6.45
N ASN A 101 10.62 21.80 -6.43
CA ASN A 101 9.53 21.87 -7.43
C ASN A 101 8.87 20.53 -7.71
N THR A 102 8.60 19.77 -6.63
CA THR A 102 8.13 18.39 -6.71
C THR A 102 6.89 18.20 -5.88
N THR A 103 5.88 17.58 -6.46
CA THR A 103 4.69 17.14 -5.75
C THR A 103 4.98 15.82 -5.04
N TYR A 104 4.70 15.75 -3.75
CA TYR A 104 4.80 14.56 -2.92
C TYR A 104 3.41 14.03 -2.61
N THR A 105 3.25 12.72 -2.74
CA THR A 105 2.05 12.01 -2.30
C THR A 105 2.43 10.96 -1.27
N ILE A 106 1.66 10.86 -0.21
CA ILE A 106 1.76 9.78 0.79
C ILE A 106 0.45 9.02 0.71
N ASP A 107 0.48 7.86 0.12
CA ASP A 107 -0.68 7.00 0.03
C ASP A 107 -0.72 6.06 1.24
N PHE A 108 -1.77 6.20 2.03
CA PHE A 108 -2.02 5.37 3.21
C PHE A 108 -2.87 4.14 2.86
N SER A 109 -3.44 4.10 1.64
CA SER A 109 -4.39 3.04 1.28
C SER A 109 -5.49 2.92 2.36
N ASP A 110 -5.76 1.71 2.84
CA ASP A 110 -6.67 1.38 3.94
C ASP A 110 -5.94 1.13 5.28
N ALA A 111 -4.71 1.64 5.44
CA ALA A 111 -3.89 1.37 6.63
C ALA A 111 -4.41 2.06 7.89
N ILE A 112 -5.13 3.18 7.76
CA ILE A 112 -5.61 3.96 8.89
C ILE A 112 -6.96 3.42 9.34
N VAL A 113 -7.03 2.94 10.58
CA VAL A 113 -8.26 2.41 11.18
C VAL A 113 -8.45 2.98 12.57
N ASP A 114 -9.69 2.99 13.09
CA ASP A 114 -9.90 3.29 14.50
C ASP A 114 -9.24 2.24 15.40
N ASN A 115 -8.97 2.61 16.64
CA ASN A 115 -8.25 1.73 17.56
C ASN A 115 -9.11 0.63 18.17
N ASN A 116 -10.41 0.85 18.30
CA ASN A 116 -11.30 -0.03 19.06
C ASN A 116 -11.89 -1.12 18.16
N GLU A 117 -12.69 -0.73 17.17
CA GLU A 117 -13.45 -1.63 16.31
C GLU A 117 -12.68 -1.99 15.05
N GLY A 118 -11.71 -1.16 14.62
CA GLY A 118 -10.92 -1.38 13.41
C GLY A 118 -11.59 -0.88 12.14
N ASN A 119 -12.56 0.05 12.25
CA ASN A 119 -13.20 0.65 11.09
C ASN A 119 -12.19 1.44 10.25
N PRO A 120 -12.03 1.14 8.95
CA PRO A 120 -11.05 1.82 8.13
C PRO A 120 -11.51 3.23 7.73
N LEU A 121 -10.57 4.18 7.73
CA LEU A 121 -10.78 5.52 7.11
C LEU A 121 -11.16 5.40 5.63
N GLY A 122 -10.75 4.32 4.99
CA GLY A 122 -10.80 4.14 3.54
C GLY A 122 -9.51 4.59 2.86
N ASN A 123 -9.50 4.55 1.54
CA ASN A 123 -8.32 4.93 0.76
C ASN A 123 -8.04 6.43 0.90
N PHE A 124 -6.94 6.76 1.56
CA PHE A 124 -6.53 8.15 1.78
C PHE A 124 -5.12 8.41 1.25
N THR A 125 -4.98 9.46 0.45
CA THR A 125 -3.69 9.94 -0.06
C THR A 125 -3.49 11.39 0.35
N TYR A 126 -2.45 11.68 1.13
CA TYR A 126 -2.05 13.05 1.46
C TYR A 126 -1.13 13.60 0.36
N VAL A 127 -1.29 14.89 0.02
CA VAL A 127 -0.55 15.57 -1.05
C VAL A 127 0.01 16.90 -0.57
N PHE A 128 1.24 17.22 -0.96
CA PHE A 128 1.85 18.55 -0.84
C PHE A 128 2.88 18.77 -1.94
N SER A 129 3.33 20.01 -2.12
CA SER A 129 4.38 20.34 -3.10
C SER A 129 5.46 21.20 -2.47
N THR A 130 6.72 20.92 -2.82
CA THR A 130 7.85 21.79 -2.51
C THR A 130 7.93 22.99 -3.47
N GLY A 131 7.19 22.96 -4.57
CA GLY A 131 7.07 24.02 -5.58
C GLY A 131 5.80 24.85 -5.44
N ALA A 132 5.61 25.77 -6.37
CA ALA A 132 4.45 26.66 -6.43
C ALA A 132 3.17 25.96 -6.93
N GLU A 133 3.30 24.80 -7.56
CA GLU A 133 2.18 24.06 -8.16
C GLU A 133 2.12 22.64 -7.63
N ILE A 134 0.96 22.03 -7.75
CA ILE A 134 0.71 20.61 -7.48
C ILE A 134 0.39 19.91 -8.78
N ASP A 135 1.14 18.86 -9.08
CA ASP A 135 0.86 17.98 -10.19
C ASP A 135 -0.36 17.11 -9.83
N THR A 136 -1.34 17.04 -10.72
CA THR A 136 -2.63 16.40 -10.45
C THR A 136 -2.93 15.21 -11.34
N LEU A 137 -2.12 14.96 -12.38
CA LEU A 137 -2.38 13.83 -13.28
C LEU A 137 -2.18 12.51 -12.57
N GLU A 138 -2.88 11.51 -13.06
CA GLU A 138 -2.91 10.16 -12.51
C GLU A 138 -2.77 9.12 -13.62
N VAL A 139 -2.15 7.98 -13.30
CA VAL A 139 -2.01 6.82 -14.17
C VAL A 139 -2.44 5.60 -13.40
N ALA A 140 -3.36 4.83 -13.94
CA ALA A 140 -3.89 3.65 -13.27
C ALA A 140 -3.94 2.42 -14.19
N GLY A 141 -4.06 1.26 -13.58
CA GLY A 141 -4.14 -0.01 -14.30
C GLY A 141 -4.02 -1.21 -13.38
N HIS A 142 -3.68 -2.35 -13.96
CA HIS A 142 -3.56 -3.63 -13.25
C HIS A 142 -2.25 -4.31 -13.58
N VAL A 143 -1.72 -5.04 -12.61
CA VAL A 143 -0.59 -5.95 -12.77
C VAL A 143 -1.08 -7.37 -12.53
N LEU A 144 -0.96 -8.22 -13.55
CA LEU A 144 -1.30 -9.63 -13.51
C LEU A 144 -0.05 -10.48 -13.73
N GLN A 145 -0.01 -11.70 -13.24
CA GLN A 145 1.02 -12.66 -13.60
C GLN A 145 0.92 -13.02 -15.09
N ALA A 146 2.05 -13.10 -15.78
CA ALA A 146 2.07 -13.48 -17.19
C ALA A 146 1.71 -14.96 -17.42
N GLU A 147 1.87 -15.80 -16.42
CA GLU A 147 1.69 -17.24 -16.48
C GLU A 147 0.23 -17.68 -16.40
N ASP A 148 -0.53 -17.11 -15.48
CA ASP A 148 -1.89 -17.55 -15.11
C ASP A 148 -2.92 -16.41 -15.06
N LEU A 149 -2.48 -15.16 -15.27
CA LEU A 149 -3.28 -13.92 -15.20
C LEU A 149 -3.86 -13.63 -13.80
N GLU A 150 -3.30 -14.24 -12.76
CA GLU A 150 -3.68 -13.92 -11.39
C GLU A 150 -3.17 -12.53 -10.98
N PRO A 151 -3.93 -11.78 -10.15
CA PRO A 151 -3.51 -10.47 -9.68
C PRO A 151 -2.23 -10.50 -8.85
N VAL A 152 -1.33 -9.56 -9.09
CA VAL A 152 -0.08 -9.44 -8.31
C VAL A 152 -0.24 -8.35 -7.26
N LYS A 153 -0.34 -8.75 -5.99
CA LYS A 153 -0.41 -7.84 -4.84
C LYS A 153 0.98 -7.38 -4.42
N GLY A 154 1.09 -6.11 -3.98
CA GLY A 154 2.27 -5.56 -3.30
C GLY A 154 3.43 -5.18 -4.23
N MET A 155 3.27 -5.32 -5.54
CA MET A 155 4.28 -4.96 -6.52
C MET A 155 4.41 -3.43 -6.63
N ILE A 156 5.61 -2.91 -6.68
CA ILE A 156 5.87 -1.49 -6.92
C ILE A 156 5.68 -1.20 -8.40
N VAL A 157 4.82 -0.26 -8.72
CA VAL A 157 4.63 0.25 -10.09
C VAL A 157 5.18 1.65 -10.17
N GLY A 158 6.04 1.91 -11.15
CA GLY A 158 6.76 3.16 -11.23
C GLY A 158 6.85 3.74 -12.64
N LEU A 159 7.00 5.07 -12.69
CA LEU A 159 7.19 5.86 -13.90
C LEU A 159 8.63 6.33 -14.00
N HIS A 160 9.19 6.24 -15.20
CA HIS A 160 10.44 6.89 -15.58
C HIS A 160 10.21 7.94 -16.67
N SER A 161 10.61 9.18 -16.41
CA SER A 161 10.68 10.25 -17.41
C SER A 161 11.93 10.17 -18.27
N ASP A 162 12.99 9.53 -17.76
CA ASP A 162 14.15 9.18 -18.56
C ASP A 162 13.83 7.95 -19.43
N LEU A 163 13.80 8.16 -20.74
CA LEU A 163 13.41 7.15 -21.72
C LEU A 163 14.60 6.28 -22.19
N ALA A 164 15.74 6.36 -21.51
CA ALA A 164 16.86 5.46 -21.79
C ALA A 164 16.59 4.07 -21.19
N ASP A 165 16.88 3.01 -21.96
CA ASP A 165 16.68 1.61 -21.50
C ASP A 165 17.43 1.30 -20.20
N SER A 166 18.56 1.99 -19.96
CA SER A 166 19.35 1.82 -18.74
C SER A 166 18.73 2.49 -17.50
N ALA A 167 17.72 3.36 -17.66
CA ALA A 167 17.14 4.09 -16.55
C ALA A 167 16.53 3.14 -15.49
N PHE A 168 15.84 2.10 -15.94
CA PHE A 168 15.19 1.11 -15.08
C PHE A 168 16.17 0.37 -14.14
N VAL A 169 17.42 0.19 -14.57
CA VAL A 169 18.47 -0.47 -13.77
C VAL A 169 19.31 0.50 -12.96
N SER A 170 19.49 1.74 -13.47
CA SER A 170 20.47 2.68 -12.91
C SER A 170 19.87 3.76 -12.01
N LYS A 171 18.56 4.03 -12.12
CA LYS A 171 17.87 5.12 -11.42
C LYS A 171 16.63 4.63 -10.71
N PRO A 172 16.32 5.17 -9.52
CA PRO A 172 15.01 4.91 -8.90
C PRO A 172 13.90 5.56 -9.73
N PHE A 173 12.69 5.07 -9.60
CA PHE A 173 11.51 5.63 -10.25
C PHE A 173 11.30 7.11 -9.90
N ASP A 174 10.71 7.87 -10.82
CA ASP A 174 10.30 9.26 -10.57
C ASP A 174 9.01 9.31 -9.72
N ARG A 175 8.10 8.40 -9.98
CA ARG A 175 6.81 8.26 -9.28
C ARG A 175 6.51 6.79 -9.07
N VAL A 176 5.88 6.48 -7.94
CA VAL A 176 5.55 5.09 -7.58
C VAL A 176 4.16 4.98 -6.99
N ALA A 177 3.59 3.79 -7.15
CA ALA A 177 2.44 3.28 -6.41
C ALA A 177 2.67 1.80 -6.10
N ARG A 178 1.81 1.22 -5.28
CA ARG A 178 1.84 -0.22 -4.96
C ARG A 178 0.54 -0.87 -5.41
N THR A 179 0.61 -2.09 -5.92
CA THR A 179 -0.60 -2.84 -6.29
C THR A 179 -1.35 -3.34 -5.06
N ASP A 180 -2.66 -3.24 -5.11
CA ASP A 180 -3.58 -3.78 -4.10
C ASP A 180 -3.83 -5.30 -4.27
N GLY A 181 -4.77 -5.86 -3.49
CA GLY A 181 -5.13 -7.27 -3.55
C GLY A 181 -5.74 -7.74 -4.88
N ALA A 182 -6.27 -6.82 -5.68
CA ALA A 182 -6.78 -7.07 -7.02
C ALA A 182 -5.75 -6.80 -8.13
N GLY A 183 -4.49 -6.50 -7.75
CA GLY A 183 -3.44 -6.10 -8.68
C GLY A 183 -3.62 -4.69 -9.25
N HIS A 184 -4.58 -3.92 -8.76
CA HIS A 184 -4.82 -2.55 -9.21
C HIS A 184 -3.78 -1.59 -8.61
N PHE A 185 -3.34 -0.62 -9.42
CA PHE A 185 -2.47 0.48 -9.01
C PHE A 185 -3.00 1.83 -9.51
N SER A 186 -2.67 2.89 -8.77
CA SER A 186 -2.93 4.28 -9.17
C SER A 186 -1.75 5.16 -8.75
N ILE A 187 -0.99 5.68 -9.72
CA ILE A 187 0.14 6.58 -9.53
C ILE A 187 -0.37 8.01 -9.63
N LYS A 188 -0.38 8.72 -8.51
CA LYS A 188 -0.90 10.08 -8.38
C LYS A 188 0.22 11.13 -8.40
N GLY A 189 -0.15 12.39 -8.68
CA GLY A 189 0.77 13.53 -8.65
C GLY A 189 1.77 13.51 -9.80
N VAL A 190 1.33 13.07 -10.97
CA VAL A 190 2.18 12.95 -12.16
C VAL A 190 2.19 14.27 -12.93
N LYS A 191 3.38 14.70 -13.40
CA LYS A 191 3.54 15.85 -14.29
C LYS A 191 3.13 15.51 -15.71
N PRO A 192 2.67 16.47 -16.51
CA PRO A 192 2.57 16.28 -17.95
C PRO A 192 3.91 15.87 -18.55
N GLY A 193 3.94 14.80 -19.35
CA GLY A 193 5.16 14.29 -19.94
C GLY A 193 5.00 12.97 -20.65
N LYS A 194 6.12 12.39 -21.06
CA LYS A 194 6.21 11.02 -21.55
C LYS A 194 6.93 10.17 -20.52
N TYR A 195 6.44 8.96 -20.31
CA TYR A 195 6.99 8.06 -19.32
C TYR A 195 7.02 6.62 -19.84
N PHE A 196 8.04 5.87 -19.43
CA PHE A 196 7.93 4.43 -19.39
C PHE A 196 7.29 4.01 -18.07
N LEU A 197 6.47 2.96 -18.14
CA LEU A 197 5.81 2.35 -17.00
C LEU A 197 6.39 0.96 -16.78
N TYR A 198 6.85 0.74 -15.55
CA TYR A 198 7.40 -0.53 -15.10
C TYR A 198 6.71 -0.99 -13.83
N ALA A 199 6.76 -2.28 -13.55
CA ALA A 199 6.43 -2.82 -12.25
C ALA A 199 7.56 -3.74 -11.78
N LEU A 200 7.79 -3.80 -10.47
CA LEU A 200 8.95 -4.42 -9.86
C LEU A 200 8.58 -5.03 -8.51
N SER A 201 8.96 -6.30 -8.28
CA SER A 201 8.97 -6.87 -6.94
C SER A 201 10.26 -6.48 -6.24
N ASP A 202 10.32 -5.22 -5.81
CA ASP A 202 11.46 -4.61 -5.15
C ASP A 202 11.67 -5.25 -3.76
N MET A 203 12.75 -5.98 -3.58
CA MET A 203 13.05 -6.73 -2.36
C MET A 203 13.92 -5.96 -1.37
N ASP A 204 14.72 -5.03 -1.84
CA ASP A 204 15.67 -4.27 -1.03
C ASP A 204 15.29 -2.79 -0.82
N GLY A 205 14.25 -2.31 -1.50
CA GLY A 205 13.70 -0.97 -1.32
C GLY A 205 14.48 0.12 -2.04
N ASP A 206 15.26 -0.21 -3.09
CA ASP A 206 16.06 0.76 -3.83
C ASP A 206 15.32 1.35 -5.05
N TYR A 207 14.15 0.81 -5.39
CA TYR A 207 13.28 1.23 -6.50
C TYR A 207 13.95 1.14 -7.88
N ARG A 208 14.84 0.17 -8.06
CA ARG A 208 15.55 -0.14 -9.31
C ARG A 208 15.45 -1.61 -9.59
N TYR A 209 15.48 -1.98 -10.85
CA TYR A 209 15.50 -3.39 -11.20
C TYR A 209 16.83 -4.04 -10.88
N GLN A 210 16.75 -5.15 -10.17
CA GLN A 210 17.87 -6.05 -9.93
C GLN A 210 17.57 -7.44 -10.52
N ARG A 211 18.62 -8.09 -10.98
CA ARG A 211 18.49 -9.42 -11.60
C ARG A 211 17.90 -10.43 -10.60
N GLY A 212 16.85 -11.09 -11.02
CA GLY A 212 16.15 -12.10 -10.22
C GLY A 212 14.85 -11.60 -9.62
N GLU A 213 14.61 -10.32 -9.66
CA GLU A 213 13.32 -9.75 -9.27
C GLU A 213 12.27 -9.97 -10.36
N LYS A 214 11.01 -10.11 -9.93
CA LYS A 214 9.89 -10.16 -10.87
C LYS A 214 9.64 -8.76 -11.40
N LEU A 215 9.46 -8.64 -12.72
CA LEU A 215 9.26 -7.37 -13.39
C LEU A 215 8.07 -7.42 -14.36
N ALA A 216 7.52 -6.25 -14.66
CA ALA A 216 6.62 -6.02 -15.77
C ALA A 216 6.90 -4.65 -16.40
N PHE A 217 6.56 -4.46 -17.66
CA PHE A 217 6.78 -3.19 -18.34
C PHE A 217 5.75 -2.95 -19.44
N SER A 218 5.50 -1.68 -19.74
CA SER A 218 4.75 -1.30 -20.92
C SER A 218 5.70 -1.21 -22.13
N ARG A 219 5.24 -1.68 -23.30
CA ARG A 219 6.02 -1.60 -24.55
C ARG A 219 6.16 -0.17 -25.04
N ASP A 220 5.09 0.60 -24.88
CA ASP A 220 4.99 1.97 -25.36
C ASP A 220 5.10 2.97 -24.24
N THR A 221 5.59 4.16 -24.56
CA THR A 221 5.55 5.29 -23.64
C THR A 221 4.13 5.76 -23.43
N ILE A 222 3.80 6.11 -22.19
CA ILE A 222 2.52 6.68 -21.82
C ILE A 222 2.61 8.20 -21.70
N ARG A 223 1.48 8.87 -21.91
CA ARG A 223 1.32 10.33 -21.71
C ARG A 223 0.06 10.56 -20.87
N PRO A 224 0.23 10.86 -19.59
CA PRO A 224 -0.91 11.17 -18.74
C PRO A 224 -1.61 12.45 -19.19
N TYR A 225 -2.94 12.44 -19.15
CA TYR A 225 -3.80 13.60 -19.41
C TYR A 225 -5.10 13.46 -18.62
N CYS A 226 -5.91 14.51 -18.61
CA CYS A 226 -7.24 14.46 -18.02
C CYS A 226 -8.24 15.25 -18.85
N PHE A 227 -9.51 14.95 -18.67
CA PHE A 227 -10.63 15.68 -19.27
C PHE A 227 -11.83 15.70 -18.32
N ALA A 228 -12.75 16.64 -18.53
CA ALA A 228 -14.01 16.66 -17.81
C ALA A 228 -14.94 15.58 -18.34
N ASP A 229 -15.51 14.80 -17.43
CA ASP A 229 -16.44 13.71 -17.76
C ASP A 229 -17.61 13.70 -16.77
N THR A 230 -18.62 12.89 -17.03
CA THR A 230 -19.80 12.76 -16.19
C THR A 230 -20.07 11.31 -15.85
N ARG A 231 -20.40 11.04 -14.60
CA ARG A 231 -20.84 9.72 -14.16
C ARG A 231 -22.17 9.79 -13.44
N ASN A 232 -22.86 8.68 -13.44
CA ASN A 232 -24.09 8.52 -12.67
C ASN A 232 -23.76 7.93 -11.30
N ASP A 233 -23.92 8.75 -10.25
CA ASP A 233 -23.83 8.30 -8.87
C ASP A 233 -25.20 7.85 -8.40
N THR A 234 -25.29 6.61 -7.91
CA THR A 234 -26.52 6.05 -7.35
C THR A 234 -26.56 6.30 -5.86
N LEU A 235 -27.57 7.04 -5.42
CA LEU A 235 -27.87 7.21 -3.99
C LEU A 235 -28.87 6.12 -3.57
N TRP A 236 -28.53 5.42 -2.50
CA TRP A 236 -29.33 4.33 -1.96
C TRP A 236 -30.16 4.83 -0.78
N ALA A 237 -31.45 4.54 -0.78
CA ALA A 237 -32.34 4.82 0.37
C ALA A 237 -32.13 3.79 1.50
N ASP A 238 -31.79 2.56 1.11
CA ASP A 238 -31.42 1.46 1.99
C ASP A 238 -30.50 0.49 1.23
N THR A 239 -30.16 -0.65 1.80
CA THR A 239 -29.22 -1.64 1.19
C THR A 239 -29.72 -2.28 -0.12
N VAL A 240 -30.99 -2.09 -0.48
CA VAL A 240 -31.62 -2.77 -1.63
C VAL A 240 -32.29 -1.77 -2.59
N ARG A 241 -32.77 -0.64 -2.07
CA ARG A 241 -33.59 0.31 -2.84
C ARG A 241 -32.80 1.56 -3.22
N ILE A 242 -32.75 1.85 -4.52
CA ILE A 242 -32.20 3.08 -5.07
C ILE A 242 -33.17 4.24 -4.76
N ASP A 243 -32.67 5.32 -4.15
CA ASP A 243 -33.40 6.55 -3.93
C ASP A 243 -33.39 7.40 -5.21
N THR A 244 -32.20 7.71 -5.70
CA THR A 244 -32.03 8.51 -6.93
C THR A 244 -30.71 8.21 -7.63
N VAL A 245 -30.67 8.51 -8.93
CA VAL A 245 -29.45 8.51 -9.72
C VAL A 245 -29.14 9.95 -10.10
N LYS A 246 -27.98 10.44 -9.67
CA LYS A 246 -27.54 11.81 -9.93
C LYS A 246 -26.35 11.82 -10.86
N GLN A 247 -26.43 12.59 -11.93
CA GLN A 247 -25.27 12.83 -12.79
C GLN A 247 -24.31 13.82 -12.12
N VAL A 248 -23.05 13.43 -11.98
CA VAL A 248 -21.99 14.22 -11.31
C VAL A 248 -20.85 14.43 -12.30
N ASN A 249 -20.38 15.68 -12.39
CA ASN A 249 -19.18 16.01 -13.14
C ASN A 249 -17.96 15.59 -12.36
N PHE A 250 -16.99 14.97 -13.01
CA PHE A 250 -15.69 14.64 -12.42
C PHE A 250 -14.56 14.82 -13.42
N THR A 251 -13.33 14.85 -12.95
CA THR A 251 -12.14 14.85 -13.79
C THR A 251 -11.71 13.40 -14.03
N HIS A 252 -11.74 13.00 -15.29
CA HIS A 252 -11.30 11.67 -15.71
C HIS A 252 -9.80 11.73 -16.04
N TYR A 253 -9.00 10.94 -15.35
CA TYR A 253 -7.55 10.82 -15.56
C TYR A 253 -7.25 9.64 -16.47
N MET A 254 -6.36 9.83 -17.41
CA MET A 254 -5.97 8.83 -18.38
C MET A 254 -4.45 8.71 -18.51
N PRO A 255 -3.93 7.50 -18.79
CA PRO A 255 -4.60 6.23 -18.93
C PRO A 255 -5.01 5.64 -17.58
N ASP A 256 -6.16 4.96 -17.52
CA ASP A 256 -6.74 4.37 -16.29
C ASP A 256 -6.89 2.84 -16.36
N ASN A 257 -6.58 2.23 -17.48
CA ASN A 257 -6.80 0.80 -17.75
C ASN A 257 -5.56 0.08 -18.29
N LEU A 258 -4.37 0.53 -17.88
CA LEU A 258 -3.13 -0.10 -18.30
C LEU A 258 -3.03 -1.53 -17.77
N LEU A 259 -2.54 -2.44 -18.59
CA LEU A 259 -2.28 -3.82 -18.18
C LEU A 259 -0.78 -4.12 -18.29
N LEU A 260 -0.22 -4.55 -17.16
CA LEU A 260 1.14 -5.04 -17.07
C LEU A 260 1.13 -6.54 -16.74
N LEU A 261 1.96 -7.30 -17.44
CA LEU A 261 2.13 -8.73 -17.20
C LEU A 261 3.47 -8.99 -16.52
N ALA A 262 3.42 -9.43 -15.27
CA ALA A 262 4.58 -9.66 -14.44
C ALA A 262 5.18 -11.05 -14.69
N PHE A 263 6.48 -11.10 -14.86
CA PHE A 263 7.23 -12.34 -15.05
C PHE A 263 8.60 -12.26 -14.35
N SER A 264 9.21 -13.41 -14.14
CA SER A 264 10.60 -13.50 -13.68
C SER A 264 11.50 -13.88 -14.84
N GLU A 265 12.62 -13.17 -14.97
CA GLU A 265 13.62 -13.56 -15.97
C GLU A 265 14.17 -14.96 -15.66
N GLN A 266 14.05 -15.84 -16.61
CA GLN A 266 14.72 -17.13 -16.50
C GLN A 266 16.22 -16.92 -16.68
N ASN A 267 17.01 -17.42 -15.75
CA ASN A 267 18.46 -17.36 -15.89
C ASN A 267 18.90 -18.30 -17.01
N PRO A 268 19.32 -17.79 -18.18
CA PRO A 268 19.74 -18.64 -19.29
C PRO A 268 21.07 -19.34 -19.02
N THR A 269 21.80 -18.90 -17.98
CA THR A 269 23.11 -19.45 -17.66
C THR A 269 22.95 -20.79 -16.95
N ARG A 270 23.21 -21.85 -17.65
CA ARG A 270 23.32 -23.16 -17.04
C ARG A 270 24.58 -23.21 -16.22
N VAL A 271 24.44 -23.41 -14.93
CA VAL A 271 25.57 -23.68 -14.05
C VAL A 271 25.67 -25.17 -13.83
N LEU A 272 26.87 -25.71 -14.01
CA LEU A 272 27.19 -27.10 -13.67
C LEU A 272 27.10 -27.25 -12.15
N LEU A 273 26.17 -28.08 -11.68
CA LEU A 273 26.00 -28.34 -10.25
C LEU A 273 26.95 -29.41 -9.74
N LYS A 274 26.99 -30.54 -10.42
CA LYS A 274 27.89 -31.67 -10.12
C LYS A 274 28.05 -32.58 -11.32
N THR A 275 29.08 -33.40 -11.26
CA THR A 275 29.29 -34.52 -12.18
C THR A 275 29.43 -35.81 -11.37
N GLU A 276 28.85 -36.89 -11.87
CA GLU A 276 29.01 -38.24 -11.33
C GLU A 276 29.57 -39.12 -12.47
N ARG A 277 30.64 -39.81 -12.17
CA ARG A 277 31.28 -40.71 -13.14
C ARG A 277 30.91 -42.16 -12.82
N GLU A 278 30.31 -42.80 -13.78
CA GLU A 278 30.03 -44.23 -13.78
C GLU A 278 31.01 -44.94 -14.71
N PRO A 279 31.20 -46.28 -14.66
CA PRO A 279 32.15 -46.99 -15.50
C PRO A 279 31.96 -46.77 -17.02
N GLU A 280 30.69 -46.59 -17.45
CA GLU A 280 30.33 -46.53 -18.86
C GLU A 280 29.78 -45.18 -19.32
N TYR A 281 29.44 -44.29 -18.38
CA TYR A 281 28.89 -42.94 -18.68
C TYR A 281 29.18 -41.92 -17.58
N MET A 282 28.97 -40.67 -17.90
CA MET A 282 29.06 -39.55 -16.95
C MET A 282 27.74 -38.84 -16.87
N LYS A 283 27.22 -38.64 -15.64
CA LYS A 283 26.05 -37.80 -15.35
C LYS A 283 26.50 -36.37 -15.07
N VAL A 284 25.89 -35.44 -15.75
CA VAL A 284 26.16 -34.02 -15.60
C VAL A 284 24.86 -33.33 -15.20
N TYR A 285 24.88 -32.65 -14.05
CA TYR A 285 23.71 -31.99 -13.49
C TYR A 285 23.84 -30.47 -13.64
N PHE A 286 22.81 -29.84 -14.16
CA PHE A 286 22.73 -28.39 -14.37
C PHE A 286 21.59 -27.76 -13.57
N THR A 287 21.66 -26.44 -13.34
CA THR A 287 20.64 -25.66 -12.66
C THR A 287 19.31 -25.57 -13.41
N SER A 288 19.32 -25.78 -14.73
CA SER A 288 18.13 -25.70 -15.57
C SER A 288 18.07 -26.83 -16.59
N PRO A 289 16.86 -27.30 -16.97
CA PRO A 289 16.71 -28.34 -17.99
C PRO A 289 17.21 -27.88 -19.36
N SER A 290 17.64 -28.80 -20.20
CA SER A 290 18.01 -28.56 -21.60
C SER A 290 16.96 -29.13 -22.53
N THR A 291 16.47 -28.31 -23.44
CA THR A 291 15.66 -28.77 -24.58
C THR A 291 16.50 -29.28 -25.73
N HIS A 292 17.78 -28.96 -25.75
CA HIS A 292 18.75 -29.46 -26.73
C HIS A 292 19.95 -30.07 -26.02
N ILE A 293 20.19 -31.34 -26.23
CA ILE A 293 21.45 -32.04 -25.92
C ILE A 293 22.26 -31.96 -27.20
N PRO A 294 23.52 -31.46 -27.19
CA PRO A 294 24.36 -31.42 -28.36
C PRO A 294 24.72 -32.84 -28.82
#